data_fe26e0b31ba23b5bbdf84b3f433c635f
#
_entry.id   fe26e0b31ba23b5bbdf84b3f433c635f
#
_cell.length_a   1.000
_cell.length_b   1.000
_cell.length_c   1.000
_cell.angle_alpha   90.00
_cell.angle_beta   90.00
_cell.angle_gamma   90.00
#
_symmetry.space_group_name_H-M   'P 1'
#
loop_
_entity.id
_entity.type
_entity.pdbx_description
1 polymer ?
#
loop_
_entity_poly.entity_id
_entity_poly.type
_entity_poly.pdbx_seq_one_letter_code
_entity_poly.pdbx_strand_id
1 'polypeptide(L)'
;MKKAGTFTDLFAYASQAPVIFAESLWFNLTLGANIARDKVLEVCEKLDLISLVKEKGFEYYLGNNADQLSGGQLERIELARAILANRPILLLDEINASLDKKTSDEIHQYLLNSNLTFVEVIHHYNNDELSEYDGIIDLNDYRSN
;
A
#
# COMPACT_ATOMS: atom_id res chain seq x y z
N MET A 1 7.98 22.52 -23.47
CA MET A 1 6.62 21.90 -23.51
C MET A 1 6.53 20.87 -22.39
N LYS A 2 5.74 21.13 -21.34
CA LYS A 2 5.46 20.10 -20.34
C LYS A 2 4.62 19.03 -21.03
N LYS A 3 5.11 17.79 -21.12
CA LYS A 3 4.27 16.66 -21.50
C LYS A 3 3.12 16.61 -20.48
N ALA A 4 1.89 16.68 -20.94
CA ALA A 4 0.75 16.34 -20.11
C ALA A 4 1.00 14.91 -19.62
N GLY A 5 1.14 14.72 -18.29
CA GLY A 5 1.26 13.40 -17.70
C GLY A 5 0.03 12.59 -18.10
N THR A 6 0.22 11.32 -18.37
CA THR A 6 -0.92 10.43 -18.57
C THR A 6 -1.68 10.33 -17.27
N PHE A 7 -2.98 10.04 -17.32
CA PHE A 7 -3.82 9.85 -16.13
C PHE A 7 -3.21 8.83 -15.14
N THR A 8 -2.53 7.81 -15.66
CA THR A 8 -1.79 6.79 -14.90
C THR A 8 -0.60 7.35 -14.10
N ASP A 9 -0.09 8.54 -14.44
CA ASP A 9 1.00 9.17 -13.69
C ASP A 9 0.53 9.87 -12.41
N LEU A 10 -0.77 10.03 -12.21
CA LEU A 10 -1.36 10.69 -11.06
C LEU A 10 -1.62 9.75 -9.89
N PHE A 11 -1.80 8.47 -10.16
CA PHE A 11 -2.27 7.51 -9.17
C PHE A 11 -1.27 6.37 -8.94
N ALA A 12 -1.16 5.94 -7.68
CA ALA A 12 -0.72 4.61 -7.31
C ALA A 12 -1.91 3.87 -6.70
N TYR A 13 -1.97 2.56 -6.88
CA TYR A 13 -3.10 1.74 -6.43
C TYR A 13 -2.60 0.55 -5.62
N ALA A 14 -3.23 0.32 -4.47
CA ALA A 14 -3.10 -0.89 -3.69
C ALA A 14 -4.47 -1.56 -3.60
N SER A 15 -4.57 -2.80 -4.06
CA SER A 15 -5.81 -3.55 -4.20
C SER A 15 -6.04 -4.51 -3.04
N GLN A 16 -7.28 -4.91 -2.84
CA GLN A 16 -7.67 -5.96 -1.91
C GLN A 16 -7.01 -7.32 -2.23
N ALA A 17 -6.76 -7.58 -3.52
CA ALA A 17 -6.07 -8.79 -3.97
C ALA A 17 -4.66 -8.44 -4.47
N PRO A 18 -3.62 -8.58 -3.62
CA PRO A 18 -2.29 -8.13 -3.95
C PRO A 18 -1.71 -8.88 -5.15
N VAL A 19 -1.15 -8.12 -6.09
CA VAL A 19 -0.43 -8.66 -7.25
C VAL A 19 1.04 -8.81 -6.91
N ILE A 20 1.54 -10.04 -6.93
CA ILE A 20 2.94 -10.37 -6.70
C ILE A 20 3.56 -10.89 -7.99
N PHE A 21 4.68 -10.28 -8.37
CA PHE A 21 5.43 -10.68 -9.56
C PHE A 21 6.40 -11.80 -9.24
N ALA A 22 6.61 -12.71 -10.19
CA ALA A 22 7.61 -13.77 -10.10
C ALA A 22 9.02 -13.21 -10.24
N GLU A 23 9.42 -12.38 -9.30
CA GLU A 23 10.64 -11.59 -9.24
C GLU A 23 11.13 -11.48 -7.78
N SER A 24 12.25 -10.79 -7.55
CA SER A 24 12.77 -10.55 -6.21
C SER A 24 11.85 -9.68 -5.35
N LEU A 25 12.02 -9.73 -4.03
CA LEU A 25 11.33 -8.83 -3.11
C LEU A 25 11.64 -7.36 -3.46
N TRP A 26 12.89 -7.05 -3.82
CA TRP A 26 13.27 -5.72 -4.28
C TRP A 26 12.45 -5.27 -5.49
N PHE A 27 12.34 -6.12 -6.51
CA PHE A 27 11.53 -5.81 -7.68
C PHE A 27 10.07 -5.61 -7.31
N ASN A 28 9.50 -6.47 -6.46
CA ASN A 28 8.11 -6.36 -6.02
C ASN A 28 7.83 -5.07 -5.26
N LEU A 29 8.81 -4.51 -4.57
CA LEU A 29 8.70 -3.22 -3.87
C LEU A 29 8.89 -2.02 -4.81
N THR A 30 9.80 -2.10 -5.78
CA THR A 30 10.26 -0.95 -6.57
C THR A 30 9.79 -0.95 -8.03
N LEU A 31 9.33 -2.08 -8.55
CA LEU A 31 9.05 -2.32 -9.98
C LEU A 31 10.24 -1.93 -10.89
N GLY A 32 11.46 -2.14 -10.40
CA GLY A 32 12.68 -1.80 -11.13
C GLY A 32 13.01 -0.30 -11.17
N ALA A 33 12.24 0.54 -10.46
CA ALA A 33 12.55 1.95 -10.33
C ALA A 33 13.83 2.17 -9.51
N ASN A 34 14.60 3.19 -9.86
CA ASN A 34 15.79 3.57 -9.12
C ASN A 34 15.41 4.34 -7.84
N ILE A 35 15.15 3.62 -6.76
CA ILE A 35 14.77 4.16 -5.46
C ILE A 35 15.93 3.93 -4.48
N ALA A 36 16.26 4.94 -3.68
CA ALA A 36 17.29 4.82 -2.65
C ALA A 36 16.92 3.70 -1.66
N ARG A 37 17.90 2.84 -1.33
CA ARG A 37 17.69 1.69 -0.44
C ARG A 37 17.17 2.10 0.94
N ASP A 38 17.66 3.22 1.47
CA ASP A 38 17.22 3.74 2.77
C ASP A 38 15.73 4.13 2.75
N LYS A 39 15.23 4.65 1.62
CA LYS A 39 13.81 4.97 1.46
C LYS A 39 12.95 3.70 1.41
N VAL A 40 13.43 2.65 0.76
CA VAL A 40 12.73 1.35 0.74
C VAL A 40 12.70 0.76 2.16
N LEU A 41 13.82 0.81 2.89
CA LEU A 41 13.89 0.34 4.28
C LEU A 41 12.95 1.12 5.20
N GLU A 42 12.90 2.45 5.08
CA GLU A 42 11.98 3.30 5.84
C GLU A 42 10.53 2.87 5.65
N VAL A 43 10.10 2.68 4.40
CA VAL A 43 8.72 2.24 4.11
C VAL A 43 8.48 0.83 4.63
N CYS A 44 9.44 -0.10 4.46
CA CYS A 44 9.32 -1.45 5.01
C CYS A 44 9.20 -1.45 6.55
N GLU A 45 9.87 -0.55 7.24
CA GLU A 45 9.76 -0.40 8.69
C GLU A 45 8.38 0.09 9.09
N LYS A 46 7.85 1.12 8.41
CA LYS A 46 6.51 1.66 8.66
C LYS A 46 5.38 0.68 8.39
N LEU A 47 5.59 -0.26 7.50
CA LEU A 47 4.61 -1.27 7.11
C LEU A 47 4.87 -2.65 7.75
N ASP A 48 5.69 -2.74 8.80
CA ASP A 48 6.04 -3.99 9.49
C ASP A 48 6.55 -5.10 8.55
N LEU A 49 7.32 -4.71 7.53
CA LEU A 49 7.99 -5.62 6.59
C LEU A 49 9.47 -5.83 6.92
N ILE A 50 10.00 -5.08 7.90
CA ILE A 50 11.44 -5.10 8.19
C ILE A 50 11.93 -6.47 8.63
N SER A 51 11.12 -7.24 9.35
CA SER A 51 11.44 -8.60 9.78
C SER A 51 11.59 -9.54 8.58
N LEU A 52 10.69 -9.42 7.59
CA LEU A 52 10.78 -10.17 6.34
C LEU A 52 12.07 -9.83 5.57
N VAL A 53 12.39 -8.53 5.47
CA VAL A 53 13.62 -8.07 4.79
C VAL A 53 14.88 -8.58 5.50
N LYS A 54 14.90 -8.60 6.84
CA LYS A 54 16.04 -9.11 7.62
C LYS A 54 16.19 -10.62 7.50
N GLU A 55 15.10 -11.36 7.46
CA GLU A 55 15.11 -12.82 7.38
C GLU A 55 15.47 -13.33 5.98
N LYS A 56 14.82 -12.77 4.95
CA LYS A 56 14.92 -13.28 3.57
C LYS A 56 15.90 -12.50 2.69
N GLY A 57 16.11 -11.22 2.97
CA GLY A 57 16.85 -10.30 2.11
C GLY A 57 16.03 -9.77 0.93
N PHE A 58 16.50 -8.69 0.32
CA PHE A 58 15.83 -8.09 -0.83
C PHE A 58 15.89 -8.93 -2.11
N GLU A 59 16.92 -9.78 -2.23
CA GLU A 59 17.11 -10.68 -3.38
C GLU A 59 16.23 -11.94 -3.31
N TYR A 60 15.46 -12.09 -2.24
CA TYR A 60 14.54 -13.22 -2.09
C TYR A 60 13.53 -13.24 -3.23
N TYR A 61 13.56 -14.34 -4.00
CA TYR A 61 12.68 -14.54 -5.15
C TYR A 61 11.29 -14.94 -4.71
N LEU A 62 10.29 -14.15 -5.06
CA LEU A 62 8.91 -14.37 -4.63
C LEU A 62 8.15 -15.36 -5.52
N GLY A 63 8.48 -15.56 -6.78
CA GLY A 63 7.91 -16.53 -7.71
C GLY A 63 6.89 -17.49 -7.10
N ASN A 64 7.21 -18.77 -7.15
CA ASN A 64 6.42 -19.82 -6.49
C ASN A 64 6.49 -19.75 -4.96
N ASN A 65 7.37 -18.93 -4.39
CA ASN A 65 7.52 -18.75 -2.94
C ASN A 65 6.53 -17.72 -2.36
N ALA A 66 5.74 -17.03 -3.18
CA ALA A 66 4.69 -16.15 -2.68
C ALA A 66 3.72 -16.90 -1.75
N ASP A 67 3.50 -18.18 -1.98
CA ASP A 67 2.68 -19.07 -1.13
C ASP A 67 3.27 -19.27 0.28
N GLN A 68 4.55 -18.93 0.50
CA GLN A 68 5.21 -18.99 1.81
C GLN A 68 5.01 -17.71 2.64
N LEU A 69 4.46 -16.67 2.03
CA LEU A 69 4.15 -15.41 2.71
C LEU A 69 2.70 -15.41 3.20
N SER A 70 2.47 -14.76 4.34
CA SER A 70 1.10 -14.55 4.81
C SER A 70 0.35 -13.56 3.91
N GLY A 71 -0.99 -13.64 3.89
CA GLY A 71 -1.82 -12.68 3.18
C GLY A 71 -1.49 -11.23 3.58
N GLY A 72 -1.33 -10.98 4.86
CA GLY A 72 -0.93 -9.67 5.37
C GLY A 72 0.45 -9.20 4.90
N GLN A 73 1.43 -10.11 4.73
CA GLN A 73 2.72 -9.74 4.13
C GLN A 73 2.58 -9.36 2.66
N LEU A 74 1.76 -10.09 1.89
CA LEU A 74 1.50 -9.79 0.49
C LEU A 74 0.79 -8.44 0.32
N GLU A 75 -0.24 -8.15 1.12
CA GLU A 75 -0.94 -6.86 1.14
C GLU A 75 0.02 -5.70 1.47
N ARG A 76 0.89 -5.88 2.47
CA ARG A 76 1.87 -4.86 2.86
C ARG A 76 2.96 -4.64 1.81
N ILE A 77 3.37 -5.67 1.06
CA ILE A 77 4.29 -5.53 -0.08
C ILE A 77 3.65 -4.68 -1.18
N GLU A 78 2.37 -4.92 -1.50
CA GLU A 78 1.67 -4.11 -2.50
C GLU A 78 1.49 -2.67 -2.04
N LEU A 79 1.12 -2.45 -0.79
CA LEU A 79 1.00 -1.11 -0.22
C LEU A 79 2.36 -0.38 -0.22
N ALA A 80 3.45 -1.06 0.16
CA ALA A 80 4.80 -0.50 0.09
C ALA A 80 5.16 -0.08 -1.34
N ARG A 81 4.88 -0.92 -2.32
CA ARG A 81 5.05 -0.63 -3.74
C ARG A 81 4.30 0.63 -4.15
N ALA A 82 3.03 0.74 -3.77
CA ALA A 82 2.20 1.88 -4.11
C ALA A 82 2.74 3.18 -3.50
N ILE A 83 3.18 3.16 -2.25
CA ILE A 83 3.82 4.30 -1.57
C ILE A 83 5.14 4.67 -2.25
N LEU A 84 5.99 3.68 -2.55
CA LEU A 84 7.29 3.87 -3.19
C LEU A 84 7.19 4.38 -4.64
N ALA A 85 6.06 4.14 -5.31
CA ALA A 85 5.78 4.70 -6.63
C ALA A 85 5.72 6.24 -6.61
N ASN A 86 5.55 6.84 -5.43
CA ASN A 86 5.59 8.29 -5.20
C ASN A 86 4.70 9.08 -6.16
N ARG A 87 3.46 8.62 -6.33
CA ARG A 87 2.45 9.30 -7.15
C ARG A 87 1.70 10.36 -6.32
N PRO A 88 1.15 11.40 -6.95
CA PRO A 88 0.38 12.44 -6.25
C PRO A 88 -0.77 11.92 -5.40
N ILE A 89 -1.44 10.86 -5.84
CA ILE A 89 -2.61 10.30 -5.16
C ILE A 89 -2.45 8.79 -5.02
N LEU A 90 -2.67 8.29 -3.83
CA LEU A 90 -2.68 6.87 -3.49
C LEU A 90 -4.14 6.39 -3.36
N LEU A 91 -4.51 5.39 -4.15
CA LEU A 91 -5.82 4.74 -4.09
C LEU A 91 -5.68 3.42 -3.32
N LEU A 92 -6.46 3.27 -2.25
CA LEU A 92 -6.43 2.13 -1.36
C LEU A 92 -7.79 1.42 -1.39
N ASP A 93 -7.79 0.13 -1.66
CA ASP A 93 -9.01 -0.68 -1.74
C ASP A 93 -8.94 -1.81 -0.73
N GLU A 94 -9.56 -1.60 0.44
CA GLU A 94 -9.63 -2.57 1.55
C GLU A 94 -8.28 -3.19 1.94
N ILE A 95 -7.26 -2.37 2.10
CA ILE A 95 -5.87 -2.80 2.31
C ILE A 95 -5.59 -3.54 3.62
N ASN A 96 -6.60 -3.69 4.49
CA ASN A 96 -6.46 -4.25 5.84
C ASN A 96 -7.14 -5.62 6.02
N ALA A 97 -7.63 -6.23 4.93
CA ALA A 97 -8.49 -7.42 5.00
C ALA A 97 -7.81 -8.64 5.65
N SER A 98 -6.49 -8.80 5.48
CA SER A 98 -5.71 -9.92 6.01
C SER A 98 -4.78 -9.53 7.18
N LEU A 99 -4.91 -8.32 7.73
CA LEU A 99 -4.09 -7.83 8.82
C LEU A 99 -4.75 -8.08 10.18
N ASP A 100 -3.93 -8.36 11.20
CA ASP A 100 -4.39 -8.28 12.57
C ASP A 100 -4.67 -6.81 12.95
N LYS A 101 -5.55 -6.62 13.94
CA LYS A 101 -6.01 -5.28 14.33
C LYS A 101 -4.88 -4.34 14.69
N LYS A 102 -3.87 -4.80 15.42
CA LYS A 102 -2.75 -3.95 15.85
C LYS A 102 -1.96 -3.43 14.66
N THR A 103 -1.57 -4.32 13.75
CA THR A 103 -0.83 -3.96 12.53
C THR A 103 -1.66 -3.04 11.63
N SER A 104 -2.95 -3.31 11.50
CA SER A 104 -3.89 -2.45 10.76
C SER A 104 -3.93 -1.04 11.33
N ASP A 105 -4.11 -0.91 12.66
CA ASP A 105 -4.16 0.39 13.34
C ASP A 105 -2.83 1.16 13.18
N GLU A 106 -1.68 0.49 13.30
CA GLU A 106 -0.36 1.11 13.13
C GLU A 106 -0.15 1.65 11.69
N ILE A 107 -0.53 0.88 10.69
CA ILE A 107 -0.45 1.28 9.27
C ILE A 107 -1.40 2.44 8.99
N HIS A 108 -2.63 2.38 9.49
CA HIS A 108 -3.62 3.44 9.34
C HIS A 108 -3.12 4.76 9.95
N GLN A 109 -2.61 4.71 11.18
CA GLN A 109 -2.01 5.87 11.82
C GLN A 109 -0.79 6.42 11.05
N TYR A 110 0.02 5.55 10.47
CA TYR A 110 1.11 5.99 9.60
C TYR A 110 0.59 6.76 8.37
N LEU A 111 -0.43 6.26 7.68
CA LEU A 111 -1.02 6.92 6.51
C LEU A 111 -1.63 8.26 6.87
N LEU A 112 -2.43 8.33 7.92
CA LEU A 112 -3.09 9.56 8.39
C LEU A 112 -2.10 10.64 8.83
N ASN A 113 -0.99 10.26 9.46
CA ASN A 113 0.06 11.19 9.91
C ASN A 113 1.11 11.49 8.83
N SER A 114 1.00 10.90 7.65
CA SER A 114 1.91 11.15 6.53
C SER A 114 1.50 12.39 5.72
N ASN A 115 2.39 12.83 4.83
CA ASN A 115 2.07 13.87 3.84
C ASN A 115 1.48 13.27 2.54
N LEU A 116 1.02 12.02 2.58
CA LEU A 116 0.40 11.36 1.43
C LEU A 116 -1.03 11.86 1.23
N THR A 117 -1.38 12.11 -0.02
CA THR A 117 -2.78 12.28 -0.40
C THR A 117 -3.33 10.92 -0.79
N PHE A 118 -4.33 10.42 -0.09
CA PHE A 118 -4.91 9.12 -0.40
C PHE A 118 -6.43 9.12 -0.36
N VAL A 119 -7.01 8.22 -1.12
CA VAL A 119 -8.44 7.89 -1.11
C VAL A 119 -8.55 6.42 -0.77
N GLU A 120 -9.29 6.08 0.26
CA GLU A 120 -9.48 4.73 0.73
C GLU A 120 -10.93 4.29 0.59
N VAL A 121 -11.16 3.10 0.05
CA VAL A 121 -12.46 2.44 0.05
C VAL A 121 -12.54 1.57 1.29
N ILE A 122 -13.54 1.84 2.13
CA ILE A 122 -13.76 1.16 3.40
C ILE A 122 -15.18 0.59 3.41
N HIS A 123 -15.33 -0.70 3.73
CA HIS A 123 -16.64 -1.34 3.89
C HIS A 123 -17.04 -1.55 5.35
N HIS A 124 -16.05 -1.67 6.25
CA HIS A 124 -16.27 -1.84 7.68
C HIS A 124 -15.53 -0.74 8.43
N TYR A 125 -16.26 0.11 9.11
CA TYR A 125 -15.72 1.25 9.86
C TYR A 125 -16.55 1.52 11.10
N ASN A 126 -15.95 2.23 12.05
CA ASN A 126 -16.67 2.88 13.13
C ASN A 126 -16.61 4.41 12.95
N ASN A 127 -17.51 5.12 13.62
CA ASN A 127 -17.61 6.58 13.47
C ASN A 127 -16.38 7.34 13.96
N ASP A 128 -15.64 6.77 14.92
CA ASP A 128 -14.43 7.39 15.46
C ASP A 128 -13.31 7.36 14.42
N GLU A 129 -13.15 6.24 13.70
CA GLU A 129 -12.19 6.11 12.60
C GLU A 129 -12.48 7.09 11.47
N LEU A 130 -13.76 7.28 11.10
CA LEU A 130 -14.13 8.21 10.03
C LEU A 130 -13.80 9.68 10.37
N SER A 131 -13.79 10.04 11.64
CA SER A 131 -13.47 11.40 12.08
C SER A 131 -12.01 11.80 11.86
N GLU A 132 -11.14 10.84 11.60
CA GLU A 132 -9.71 11.06 11.34
C GLU A 132 -9.40 11.45 9.89
N TYR A 133 -10.37 11.29 8.98
CA TYR A 133 -10.24 11.65 7.57
C TYR A 133 -10.64 13.11 7.31
N ASP A 134 -9.98 13.76 6.34
CA ASP A 134 -10.33 15.13 5.92
C ASP A 134 -11.70 15.22 5.25
N GLY A 135 -12.20 14.15 4.69
CA GLY A 135 -13.50 14.08 4.04
C GLY A 135 -13.99 12.67 3.78
N ILE A 136 -15.29 12.51 3.68
CA ILE A 136 -15.98 11.25 3.46
C ILE A 136 -16.92 11.40 2.27
N ILE A 137 -16.92 10.38 1.39
CA ILE A 137 -17.86 10.26 0.28
C ILE A 137 -18.71 9.01 0.54
N ASP A 138 -19.98 9.19 0.89
CA ASP A 138 -20.93 8.08 0.99
C ASP A 138 -21.52 7.77 -0.38
N LEU A 139 -21.19 6.61 -0.93
CA LEU A 139 -21.67 6.19 -2.25
C LEU A 139 -23.19 5.93 -2.28
N ASN A 140 -23.82 5.73 -1.13
CA ASN A 140 -25.28 5.59 -1.08
C ASN A 140 -26.01 6.90 -1.46
N ASP A 141 -25.38 8.06 -1.23
CA ASP A 141 -25.94 9.37 -1.60
C ASP A 141 -26.05 9.56 -3.12
N TYR A 142 -25.32 8.77 -3.90
CA TYR A 142 -25.24 8.83 -5.35
C TYR A 142 -26.01 7.71 -6.07
N ARG A 143 -26.68 6.82 -5.34
CA ARG A 143 -27.59 5.85 -5.95
C ARG A 143 -28.84 6.58 -6.41
N SER A 144 -28.87 6.96 -7.70
CA SER A 144 -30.07 7.47 -8.35
C SER A 144 -31.18 6.43 -8.25
N ASN A 145 -32.36 6.88 -7.85
CA ASN A 145 -33.61 6.15 -7.90
C ASN A 145 -33.92 5.68 -9.34
#